data_9a8ff758c024f05f5ed90cf3c451b0c1
#
_entry.id   9a8ff758c024f05f5ed90cf3c451b0c1
#
_cell.length_a   1.000
_cell.length_b   1.000
_cell.length_c   1.000
_cell.angle_alpha   90.00
_cell.angle_beta   90.00
_cell.angle_gamma   90.00
#
_symmetry.space_group_name_H-M   'P 1'
#
loop_
_entity.id
_entity.type
_entity.pdbx_description
1 polymer ?
#
loop_
_entity_poly.entity_id
_entity_poly.type
_entity_poly.pdbx_seq_one_letter_code
_entity_poly.pdbx_strand_id
1 'polypeptide(L)'
;MRRRPQARTTQPYSSGENMETVESMLIDISTLRAATGGFADSNKLGEGGFGAVYKGNLPDGDEIAVKRLAKSSTQGVGELTNELLLVAKLQHKNLVRLVSVCLEQEERLLVYEFVPNRSLDQVLFDTEKRGQLDWGKRYKIISGIARGLQYLHEDSQLKVVHRDLKASNVLLDTNMNPKISDFGLARLFGGDQTQGVTSRVVGTYGYMAPEYVMRGNYSVKSDVFSFGVMVLEIVTGKKNNDCYTSRLSEDLLTLVWEHWTAGSVSELIDPCLGDGFSRTDAQRCMHIGLLCTQGDPAGRPAMSSVVMMLGSDTVSLQAPPKPVSYARRNGSGTSSTMSTASA
;
A
#
# COMPACT_ATOMS: atom_id res chain seq x y z
N MET A 1 3.23 39.08 -39.60
CA MET A 1 4.21 38.07 -39.14
C MET A 1 3.84 37.61 -37.74
N ARG A 2 3.23 36.43 -37.60
CA ARG A 2 2.89 35.82 -36.28
C ARG A 2 4.03 34.89 -35.88
N ARG A 3 4.69 35.17 -34.75
CA ARG A 3 5.72 34.30 -34.18
C ARG A 3 5.04 33.04 -33.59
N ARG A 4 5.46 31.84 -34.02
CA ARG A 4 5.12 30.54 -33.39
C ARG A 4 5.77 30.45 -32.02
N PRO A 5 5.09 29.91 -31.01
CA PRO A 5 5.72 29.59 -29.73
C PRO A 5 6.69 28.40 -29.90
N GLN A 6 7.93 28.60 -29.48
CA GLN A 6 8.91 27.50 -29.37
C GLN A 6 8.47 26.53 -28.27
N ALA A 7 8.38 25.27 -28.62
CA ALA A 7 8.21 24.18 -27.69
C ALA A 7 9.42 24.14 -26.72
N ARG A 8 9.16 24.27 -25.41
CA ARG A 8 10.16 23.99 -24.37
C ARG A 8 10.47 22.52 -24.44
N THR A 9 11.64 22.16 -24.86
CA THR A 9 12.28 20.85 -24.73
C THR A 9 12.43 20.56 -23.24
N THR A 10 11.66 19.60 -22.72
CA THR A 10 11.91 18.97 -21.44
C THR A 10 13.26 18.26 -21.53
N GLN A 11 14.23 18.70 -20.73
CA GLN A 11 15.51 18.00 -20.60
C GLN A 11 15.25 16.58 -20.08
N PRO A 12 15.88 15.55 -20.67
CA PRO A 12 15.83 14.22 -20.12
C PRO A 12 16.58 14.23 -18.78
N TYR A 13 15.94 13.70 -17.73
CA TYR A 13 16.56 13.39 -16.44
C TYR A 13 17.91 12.71 -16.68
N SER A 14 18.96 13.21 -16.02
CA SER A 14 20.35 12.78 -16.23
C SER A 14 20.49 11.27 -15.95
N SER A 15 20.67 10.50 -17.00
CA SER A 15 20.90 9.05 -16.94
C SER A 15 22.18 8.66 -16.19
N GLY A 16 23.10 9.60 -15.98
CA GLY A 16 24.39 9.38 -15.30
C GLY A 16 24.26 9.17 -13.79
N GLU A 17 23.57 10.05 -13.06
CA GLU A 17 23.44 9.95 -11.60
C GLU A 17 22.70 8.69 -11.13
N ASN A 18 21.74 8.21 -11.94
CA ASN A 18 21.02 6.98 -11.64
C ASN A 18 21.91 5.73 -11.80
N MET A 19 22.85 5.77 -12.73
CA MET A 19 23.74 4.66 -13.02
C MET A 19 24.82 4.50 -11.93
N GLU A 20 25.42 5.59 -11.47
CA GLU A 20 26.38 5.59 -10.35
C GLU A 20 25.74 5.10 -9.05
N THR A 21 24.50 5.49 -8.77
CA THR A 21 23.77 5.02 -7.58
C THR A 21 23.52 3.51 -7.62
N VAL A 22 23.12 2.96 -8.76
CA VAL A 22 22.87 1.52 -8.92
C VAL A 22 24.17 0.73 -8.85
N GLU A 23 25.28 1.23 -9.47
CA GLU A 23 26.58 0.59 -9.43
C GLU A 23 27.13 0.47 -7.99
N SER A 24 26.90 1.48 -7.14
CA SER A 24 27.32 1.45 -5.74
C SER A 24 26.53 0.46 -4.88
N MET A 25 25.38 -0.02 -5.37
CA MET A 25 24.51 -0.97 -4.68
C MET A 25 24.66 -2.41 -5.19
N LEU A 26 25.55 -2.67 -6.16
CA LEU A 26 25.72 -4.02 -6.70
C LEU A 26 26.33 -4.96 -5.67
N ILE A 27 25.82 -6.19 -5.62
CA ILE A 27 26.32 -7.29 -4.80
C ILE A 27 26.39 -8.57 -5.63
N ASP A 28 27.43 -9.39 -5.41
CA ASP A 28 27.65 -10.63 -6.14
C ASP A 28 26.59 -11.70 -5.81
N ILE A 29 26.19 -12.46 -6.81
CA ILE A 29 25.26 -13.59 -6.64
C ILE A 29 25.83 -14.67 -5.71
N SER A 30 27.15 -14.87 -5.70
CA SER A 30 27.83 -15.84 -4.82
C SER A 30 27.63 -15.47 -3.34
N THR A 31 27.74 -14.19 -3.00
CA THR A 31 27.48 -13.66 -1.64
C THR A 31 26.04 -13.88 -1.24
N LEU A 32 25.06 -13.60 -2.12
CA LEU A 32 23.63 -13.82 -1.82
C LEU A 32 23.28 -15.30 -1.70
N ARG A 33 23.89 -16.18 -2.51
CA ARG A 33 23.73 -17.63 -2.36
C ARG A 33 24.25 -18.12 -1.01
N ALA A 34 25.45 -17.67 -0.62
CA ALA A 34 26.01 -18.02 0.68
C ALA A 34 25.10 -17.50 1.83
N ALA A 35 24.71 -16.22 1.78
CA ALA A 35 23.87 -15.59 2.78
C ALA A 35 22.50 -16.28 2.97
N THR A 36 21.90 -16.78 1.88
CA THR A 36 20.56 -17.42 1.89
C THR A 36 20.60 -18.94 1.96
N GLY A 37 21.79 -19.55 2.11
CA GLY A 37 21.94 -21.01 2.06
C GLY A 37 21.56 -21.61 0.70
N GLY A 38 21.88 -20.94 -0.41
CA GLY A 38 21.52 -21.34 -1.76
C GLY A 38 20.04 -21.12 -2.09
N PHE A 39 19.39 -20.16 -1.45
CA PHE A 39 17.94 -19.94 -1.51
C PHE A 39 17.15 -21.14 -0.98
N ALA A 40 17.60 -21.70 0.14
CA ALA A 40 16.95 -22.86 0.76
C ALA A 40 15.52 -22.52 1.21
N ASP A 41 14.63 -23.51 1.10
CA ASP A 41 13.22 -23.36 1.52
C ASP A 41 13.08 -23.04 3.02
N SER A 42 14.03 -23.50 3.85
CA SER A 42 14.09 -23.16 5.28
C SER A 42 14.27 -21.65 5.55
N ASN A 43 14.83 -20.93 4.59
CA ASN A 43 15.06 -19.48 4.66
C ASN A 43 13.99 -18.67 3.91
N LYS A 44 13.00 -19.34 3.33
CA LYS A 44 11.92 -18.70 2.58
C LYS A 44 10.97 -17.97 3.52
N LEU A 45 10.85 -16.65 3.35
CA LEU A 45 9.95 -15.78 4.12
C LEU A 45 8.56 -15.73 3.53
N GLY A 46 8.45 -15.85 2.20
CA GLY A 46 7.18 -15.83 1.49
C GLY A 46 7.38 -15.94 -0.01
N GLU A 47 6.27 -16.13 -0.74
CA GLU A 47 6.22 -16.16 -2.19
C GLU A 47 4.93 -15.50 -2.67
N GLY A 48 5.01 -14.74 -3.74
CA GLY A 48 3.88 -14.05 -4.35
C GLY A 48 4.04 -13.98 -5.87
N GLY A 49 3.13 -13.26 -6.54
CA GLY A 49 3.15 -13.08 -7.99
C GLY A 49 4.44 -12.44 -8.53
N PHE A 50 5.22 -11.80 -7.68
CA PHE A 50 6.46 -11.10 -8.03
C PHE A 50 7.73 -11.93 -7.78
N GLY A 51 7.62 -13.11 -7.17
CA GLY A 51 8.73 -14.00 -6.84
C GLY A 51 8.76 -14.40 -5.38
N ALA A 52 9.83 -15.08 -5.00
CA ALA A 52 10.07 -15.57 -3.64
C ALA A 52 11.01 -14.65 -2.87
N VAL A 53 10.78 -14.51 -1.57
CA VAL A 53 11.62 -13.72 -0.66
C VAL A 53 12.29 -14.67 0.33
N TYR A 54 13.61 -14.49 0.51
CA TYR A 54 14.42 -15.32 1.39
C TYR A 54 15.12 -14.48 2.46
N LYS A 55 15.20 -14.98 3.69
CA LYS A 55 16.07 -14.42 4.71
C LYS A 55 17.52 -14.78 4.39
N GLY A 56 18.42 -13.84 4.60
CA GLY A 56 19.85 -14.06 4.48
C GLY A 56 20.64 -13.38 5.61
N ASN A 57 21.86 -13.85 5.85
CA ASN A 57 22.82 -13.23 6.75
C ASN A 57 24.08 -12.92 5.96
N LEU A 58 24.44 -11.66 5.86
CA LEU A 58 25.68 -11.22 5.21
C LEU A 58 26.91 -11.54 6.08
N PRO A 59 28.12 -11.57 5.49
CA PRO A 59 29.34 -11.88 6.23
C PRO A 59 29.68 -10.89 7.35
N ASP A 60 29.20 -9.65 7.27
CA ASP A 60 29.32 -8.61 8.29
C ASP A 60 28.31 -8.76 9.46
N GLY A 61 27.40 -9.72 9.35
CA GLY A 61 26.38 -10.01 10.35
C GLY A 61 25.02 -9.35 10.10
N ASP A 62 24.89 -8.55 9.07
CA ASP A 62 23.63 -7.89 8.72
C ASP A 62 22.60 -8.91 8.23
N GLU A 63 21.40 -8.87 8.81
CA GLU A 63 20.24 -9.64 8.34
C GLU A 63 19.57 -8.95 7.17
N ILE A 64 19.30 -9.69 6.10
CA ILE A 64 18.71 -9.20 4.87
C ILE A 64 17.49 -10.01 4.44
N ALA A 65 16.64 -9.40 3.62
CA ALA A 65 15.55 -10.07 2.89
C ALA A 65 15.83 -9.97 1.38
N VAL A 66 16.02 -11.10 0.73
CA VAL A 66 16.35 -11.18 -0.71
C VAL A 66 15.11 -11.56 -1.51
N LYS A 67 14.58 -10.61 -2.29
CA LYS A 67 13.46 -10.84 -3.22
C LYS A 67 14.02 -11.31 -4.56
N ARG A 68 13.77 -12.58 -4.90
CA ARG A 68 14.17 -13.18 -6.16
C ARG A 68 13.02 -13.09 -7.16
N LEU A 69 13.17 -12.27 -8.19
CA LEU A 69 12.11 -12.03 -9.17
C LEU A 69 11.95 -13.22 -10.12
N ALA A 70 10.72 -13.51 -10.51
CA ALA A 70 10.41 -14.61 -11.44
C ALA A 70 11.01 -14.36 -12.84
N LYS A 71 11.78 -15.32 -13.36
CA LYS A 71 12.50 -15.22 -14.64
C LYS A 71 11.58 -15.07 -15.85
N SER A 72 10.35 -15.57 -15.78
CA SER A 72 9.44 -15.71 -16.92
C SER A 72 8.53 -14.53 -17.20
N SER A 73 8.54 -13.45 -16.40
CA SER A 73 7.60 -12.36 -16.58
C SER A 73 8.27 -11.11 -17.15
N THR A 74 7.82 -10.70 -18.35
CA THR A 74 8.07 -9.33 -18.88
C THR A 74 7.64 -8.25 -17.86
N GLN A 75 6.70 -8.58 -16.98
CA GLN A 75 6.26 -7.78 -15.85
C GLN A 75 7.37 -7.62 -14.81
N GLY A 76 8.14 -8.69 -14.49
CA GLY A 76 9.25 -8.63 -13.53
C GLY A 76 10.38 -7.67 -13.92
N VAL A 77 10.65 -7.46 -15.22
CA VAL A 77 11.64 -6.44 -15.67
C VAL A 77 11.14 -5.03 -15.39
N GLY A 78 9.87 -4.77 -15.68
CA GLY A 78 9.28 -3.46 -15.43
C GLY A 78 9.20 -3.14 -13.92
N GLU A 79 8.91 -4.13 -13.10
CA GLU A 79 8.88 -4.02 -11.64
C GLU A 79 10.27 -3.78 -11.05
N LEU A 80 11.27 -4.56 -11.49
CA LEU A 80 12.67 -4.35 -11.11
C LEU A 80 13.11 -2.92 -11.40
N THR A 81 12.87 -2.45 -12.62
CA THR A 81 13.25 -1.09 -13.03
C THR A 81 12.56 -0.05 -12.17
N ASN A 82 11.24 -0.24 -11.88
CA ASN A 82 10.51 0.65 -10.98
C ASN A 82 11.09 0.64 -9.57
N GLU A 83 11.29 -0.54 -8.98
CA GLU A 83 11.83 -0.66 -7.62
C GLU A 83 13.22 -0.05 -7.52
N LEU A 84 14.10 -0.29 -8.49
CA LEU A 84 15.45 0.30 -8.51
C LEU A 84 15.42 1.83 -8.61
N LEU A 85 14.66 2.36 -9.56
CA LEU A 85 14.60 3.81 -9.78
C LEU A 85 13.93 4.57 -8.62
N LEU A 86 12.99 3.92 -7.93
CA LEU A 86 12.22 4.50 -6.85
C LEU A 86 12.89 4.30 -5.49
N VAL A 87 13.11 3.03 -5.11
CA VAL A 87 13.47 2.69 -3.73
C VAL A 87 14.90 3.07 -3.41
N ALA A 88 15.82 3.06 -4.40
CA ALA A 88 17.19 3.53 -4.20
C ALA A 88 17.28 5.01 -3.75
N LYS A 89 16.27 5.83 -4.08
CA LYS A 89 16.22 7.26 -3.73
C LYS A 89 15.31 7.57 -2.55
N LEU A 90 14.53 6.61 -2.08
CA LEU A 90 13.58 6.80 -1.00
C LEU A 90 14.19 6.36 0.34
N GLN A 91 14.38 7.30 1.25
CA GLN A 91 14.90 7.05 2.59
C GLN A 91 13.97 7.62 3.64
N HIS A 92 13.23 6.74 4.32
CA HIS A 92 12.34 7.14 5.41
C HIS A 92 12.17 5.99 6.40
N LYS A 93 12.06 6.30 7.69
CA LYS A 93 11.94 5.29 8.76
C LYS A 93 10.73 4.36 8.63
N ASN A 94 9.66 4.82 7.96
CA ASN A 94 8.44 4.04 7.72
C ASN A 94 8.37 3.44 6.31
N LEU A 95 9.50 3.35 5.60
CA LEU A 95 9.67 2.62 4.35
C LEU A 95 10.73 1.53 4.53
N VAL A 96 10.56 0.40 3.86
CA VAL A 96 11.58 -0.65 3.80
C VAL A 96 12.74 -0.16 2.94
N ARG A 97 13.96 -0.24 3.47
CA ARG A 97 15.17 0.23 2.79
C ARG A 97 15.70 -0.83 1.83
N LEU A 98 15.97 -0.46 0.59
CA LEU A 98 16.77 -1.25 -0.35
C LEU A 98 18.24 -1.11 0.05
N VAL A 99 18.92 -2.24 0.24
CA VAL A 99 20.31 -2.32 0.66
C VAL A 99 21.23 -2.51 -0.53
N SER A 100 20.90 -3.49 -1.39
CA SER A 100 21.72 -3.87 -2.55
C SER A 100 20.86 -4.50 -3.64
N VAL A 101 21.46 -4.72 -4.80
CA VAL A 101 20.85 -5.38 -5.96
C VAL A 101 21.84 -6.34 -6.60
N CYS A 102 21.34 -7.44 -7.18
CA CYS A 102 22.13 -8.34 -7.99
C CYS A 102 21.48 -8.52 -9.37
N LEU A 103 22.26 -8.29 -10.41
CA LEU A 103 21.86 -8.36 -11.82
C LEU A 103 22.80 -9.28 -12.62
N GLU A 104 23.25 -10.39 -12.01
CA GLU A 104 24.20 -11.32 -12.60
C GLU A 104 23.53 -12.64 -13.04
N GLN A 105 24.11 -13.29 -14.06
CA GLN A 105 23.73 -14.65 -14.49
C GLN A 105 22.22 -14.83 -14.74
N GLU A 106 21.56 -13.83 -15.30
CA GLU A 106 20.10 -13.79 -15.49
C GLU A 106 19.27 -13.76 -14.19
N GLU A 107 19.92 -13.72 -13.02
CA GLU A 107 19.24 -13.49 -11.76
C GLU A 107 18.94 -12.01 -11.57
N ARG A 108 17.80 -11.72 -10.98
CA ARG A 108 17.32 -10.38 -10.66
C ARG A 108 16.88 -10.38 -9.22
N LEU A 109 17.75 -9.89 -8.35
CA LEU A 109 17.56 -9.94 -6.92
C LEU A 109 17.55 -8.52 -6.35
N LEU A 110 16.57 -8.24 -5.53
CA LEU A 110 16.50 -7.03 -4.72
C LEU A 110 16.77 -7.39 -3.27
N VAL A 111 17.70 -6.71 -2.63
CA VAL A 111 18.13 -6.97 -1.27
C VAL A 111 17.64 -5.84 -0.38
N TYR A 112 16.78 -6.18 0.57
CA TYR A 112 16.20 -5.24 1.54
C TYR A 112 16.72 -5.50 2.95
N GLU A 113 16.61 -4.50 3.82
CA GLU A 113 16.73 -4.72 5.25
C GLU A 113 15.74 -5.81 5.70
N PHE A 114 16.17 -6.68 6.62
CA PHE A 114 15.26 -7.67 7.19
C PHE A 114 14.37 -7.04 8.25
N VAL A 115 13.05 -7.29 8.17
CA VAL A 115 12.05 -6.76 9.10
C VAL A 115 11.40 -7.94 9.84
N PRO A 116 11.69 -8.14 11.15
CA PRO A 116 11.51 -9.43 11.82
C PRO A 116 10.08 -9.79 12.21
N ASN A 117 9.20 -8.82 12.47
CA ASN A 117 7.85 -9.09 12.99
C ASN A 117 6.81 -9.34 11.88
N ARG A 118 7.27 -9.72 10.68
CA ARG A 118 6.40 -10.06 9.55
C ARG A 118 5.54 -8.88 9.07
N SER A 119 4.54 -9.18 8.24
CA SER A 119 3.57 -8.20 7.75
C SER A 119 2.40 -8.03 8.72
N LEU A 120 1.80 -6.85 8.68
CA LEU A 120 0.69 -6.45 9.56
C LEU A 120 -0.49 -7.42 9.48
N ASP A 121 -0.83 -7.92 8.28
CA ASP A 121 -1.93 -8.87 8.10
C ASP A 121 -1.71 -10.18 8.86
N GLN A 122 -0.46 -10.67 8.93
CA GLN A 122 -0.09 -11.91 9.63
C GLN A 122 -0.14 -11.78 11.16
N VAL A 123 -0.21 -10.56 11.68
CA VAL A 123 -0.35 -10.31 13.10
C VAL A 123 -1.78 -9.88 13.45
N LEU A 124 -2.33 -8.96 12.66
CA LEU A 124 -3.65 -8.37 12.91
C LEU A 124 -4.80 -9.37 12.76
N PHE A 125 -4.72 -10.25 11.75
CA PHE A 125 -5.78 -11.21 11.43
C PHE A 125 -5.53 -12.62 11.98
N ASP A 126 -4.41 -12.83 12.67
CA ASP A 126 -4.11 -14.06 13.38
C ASP A 126 -4.75 -14.01 14.79
N THR A 127 -5.59 -14.99 15.12
CA THR A 127 -6.34 -15.03 16.38
C THR A 127 -5.47 -15.10 17.63
N GLU A 128 -4.28 -15.70 17.52
CA GLU A 128 -3.34 -15.84 18.64
C GLU A 128 -2.44 -14.61 18.78
N LYS A 129 -2.04 -13.99 17.66
CA LYS A 129 -1.09 -12.86 17.65
C LYS A 129 -1.76 -11.50 17.76
N ARG A 130 -3.03 -11.38 17.36
CA ARG A 130 -3.77 -10.12 17.37
C ARG A 130 -3.78 -9.43 18.73
N GLY A 131 -3.84 -10.21 19.83
CA GLY A 131 -3.74 -9.70 21.19
C GLY A 131 -2.40 -9.01 21.51
N GLN A 132 -1.35 -9.24 20.72
CA GLN A 132 -0.05 -8.55 20.88
C GLN A 132 -0.10 -7.11 20.39
N LEU A 133 -1.10 -6.75 19.57
CA LEU A 133 -1.36 -5.40 19.06
C LEU A 133 -2.36 -4.68 19.98
N ASP A 134 -1.88 -4.19 21.11
CA ASP A 134 -2.61 -3.24 21.95
C ASP A 134 -2.91 -1.94 21.18
N TRP A 135 -3.77 -1.07 21.74
CA TRP A 135 -4.15 0.17 21.09
C TRP A 135 -2.95 1.08 20.79
N GLY A 136 -2.01 1.19 21.72
CA GLY A 136 -0.82 2.02 21.54
C GLY A 136 0.00 1.60 20.32
N LYS A 137 0.17 0.29 20.09
CA LYS A 137 0.86 -0.26 18.92
C LYS A 137 0.03 -0.04 17.65
N ARG A 138 -1.29 -0.24 17.68
CA ARG A 138 -2.16 0.02 16.52
C ARG A 138 -2.13 1.49 16.11
N TYR A 139 -2.23 2.39 17.06
CA TYR A 139 -2.13 3.83 16.82
C TYR A 139 -0.76 4.22 16.25
N LYS A 140 0.32 3.65 16.80
CA LYS A 140 1.69 3.82 16.29
C LYS A 140 1.82 3.34 14.84
N ILE A 141 1.20 2.20 14.51
CA ILE A 141 1.18 1.65 13.15
C ILE A 141 0.41 2.58 12.21
N ILE A 142 -0.82 2.99 12.54
CA ILE A 142 -1.61 3.94 11.75
C ILE A 142 -0.81 5.22 11.49
N SER A 143 -0.25 5.81 12.55
CA SER A 143 0.50 7.06 12.46
C SER A 143 1.79 6.92 11.65
N GLY A 144 2.48 5.78 11.74
CA GLY A 144 3.68 5.51 10.97
C GLY A 144 3.41 5.30 9.48
N ILE A 145 2.34 4.57 9.12
CA ILE A 145 1.90 4.42 7.73
C ILE A 145 1.55 5.80 7.14
N ALA A 146 0.80 6.63 7.88
CA ALA A 146 0.44 7.97 7.44
C ALA A 146 1.68 8.84 7.14
N ARG A 147 2.72 8.80 7.99
CA ARG A 147 3.98 9.52 7.76
C ARG A 147 4.78 8.97 6.58
N GLY A 148 4.80 7.64 6.40
CA GLY A 148 5.42 7.03 5.23
C GLY A 148 4.76 7.48 3.93
N LEU A 149 3.42 7.54 3.89
CA LEU A 149 2.67 8.03 2.73
C LEU A 149 2.82 9.54 2.53
N GLN A 150 2.82 10.33 3.59
CA GLN A 150 3.12 11.77 3.49
C GLN A 150 4.49 11.97 2.82
N TYR A 151 5.51 11.24 3.26
CA TYR A 151 6.82 11.32 2.64
C TYR A 151 6.77 10.98 1.14
N LEU A 152 6.10 9.89 0.74
CA LEU A 152 5.98 9.49 -0.67
C LEU A 152 5.22 10.51 -1.52
N HIS A 153 4.17 11.12 -0.97
CA HIS A 153 3.27 11.99 -1.71
C HIS A 153 3.70 13.46 -1.75
N GLU A 154 4.38 13.94 -0.69
CA GLU A 154 4.56 15.37 -0.46
C GLU A 154 6.02 15.75 -0.17
N ASP A 155 6.74 15.01 0.71
CA ASP A 155 8.02 15.45 1.24
C ASP A 155 9.22 14.95 0.41
N SER A 156 9.08 13.84 -0.32
CA SER A 156 10.14 13.30 -1.18
C SER A 156 10.35 14.15 -2.44
N GLN A 157 11.58 14.17 -2.94
CA GLN A 157 11.89 14.86 -4.22
C GLN A 157 11.08 14.34 -5.40
N LEU A 158 10.66 13.08 -5.32
CA LEU A 158 9.90 12.37 -6.34
C LEU A 158 8.52 12.04 -5.76
N LYS A 159 7.45 12.57 -6.34
CA LYS A 159 6.10 12.18 -5.95
C LYS A 159 5.81 10.77 -6.40
N VAL A 160 5.55 9.88 -5.44
CA VAL A 160 5.34 8.45 -5.68
C VAL A 160 3.94 8.05 -5.28
N VAL A 161 3.23 7.34 -6.16
CA VAL A 161 1.98 6.65 -5.84
C VAL A 161 2.26 5.15 -5.77
N HIS A 162 1.92 4.53 -4.63
CA HIS A 162 2.24 3.12 -4.33
C HIS A 162 1.39 2.14 -5.14
N ARG A 163 0.08 2.39 -5.25
CA ARG A 163 -0.92 1.63 -6.02
C ARG A 163 -1.28 0.23 -5.51
N ASP A 164 -0.52 -0.32 -4.55
CA ASP A 164 -0.85 -1.60 -3.90
C ASP A 164 -0.66 -1.53 -2.38
N LEU A 165 -1.16 -0.47 -1.76
CA LEU A 165 -1.11 -0.30 -0.32
C LEU A 165 -2.15 -1.21 0.35
N LYS A 166 -1.68 -2.12 1.23
CA LYS A 166 -2.49 -3.11 1.95
C LYS A 166 -1.75 -3.62 3.19
N ALA A 167 -2.46 -4.28 4.10
CA ALA A 167 -1.87 -4.77 5.34
C ALA A 167 -0.69 -5.74 5.13
N SER A 168 -0.70 -6.57 4.08
CA SER A 168 0.42 -7.47 3.78
C SER A 168 1.67 -6.79 3.22
N ASN A 169 1.56 -5.53 2.76
CA ASN A 169 2.68 -4.72 2.30
C ASN A 169 3.17 -3.72 3.38
N VAL A 170 2.72 -3.88 4.62
CA VAL A 170 3.23 -3.14 5.79
C VAL A 170 3.96 -4.13 6.69
N LEU A 171 5.28 -4.03 6.79
CA LEU A 171 6.11 -4.86 7.66
C LEU A 171 6.30 -4.18 9.01
N LEU A 172 6.51 -4.98 10.06
CA LEU A 172 6.68 -4.49 11.42
C LEU A 172 8.12 -4.76 11.91
N ASP A 173 8.82 -3.70 12.33
CA ASP A 173 10.16 -3.83 12.90
C ASP A 173 10.14 -4.39 14.34
N THR A 174 11.30 -4.57 14.95
CA THR A 174 11.44 -5.07 16.33
C THR A 174 10.65 -4.29 17.37
N ASN A 175 10.42 -3.01 17.11
CA ASN A 175 9.68 -2.09 17.97
C ASN A 175 8.22 -1.89 17.53
N MET A 176 7.72 -2.75 16.62
CA MET A 176 6.38 -2.64 16.02
C MET A 176 6.17 -1.31 15.27
N ASN A 177 7.23 -0.68 14.74
CA ASN A 177 7.07 0.42 13.81
C ASN A 177 6.72 -0.14 12.43
N PRO A 178 5.77 0.48 11.72
CA PRO A 178 5.41 0.05 10.38
C PRO A 178 6.43 0.52 9.36
N LYS A 179 6.70 -0.32 8.37
CA LYS A 179 7.51 -0.04 7.19
C LYS A 179 6.75 -0.47 5.94
N ILE A 180 6.40 0.49 5.08
CA ILE A 180 5.75 0.23 3.80
C ILE A 180 6.76 -0.45 2.87
N SER A 181 6.33 -1.51 2.19
CA SER A 181 7.14 -2.36 1.33
C SER A 181 6.46 -2.61 -0.02
N ASP A 182 7.17 -3.24 -0.95
CA ASP A 182 6.68 -3.70 -2.26
C ASP A 182 6.27 -2.57 -3.22
N PHE A 183 7.25 -1.87 -3.74
CA PHE A 183 7.09 -0.76 -4.69
C PHE A 183 7.02 -1.20 -6.17
N GLY A 184 6.89 -2.50 -6.46
CA GLY A 184 6.86 -3.04 -7.82
C GLY A 184 5.79 -2.43 -8.72
N LEU A 185 4.66 -2.04 -8.15
CA LEU A 185 3.56 -1.38 -8.86
C LEU A 185 3.57 0.15 -8.77
N ALA A 186 4.50 0.73 -8.02
CA ALA A 186 4.54 2.17 -7.78
C ALA A 186 4.78 2.98 -9.07
N ARG A 187 4.38 4.24 -9.07
CA ARG A 187 4.58 5.16 -10.20
C ARG A 187 5.09 6.49 -9.71
N LEU A 188 6.05 7.03 -10.46
CA LEU A 188 6.55 8.39 -10.33
C LEU A 188 5.66 9.37 -11.08
N PHE A 189 5.41 10.50 -10.46
CA PHE A 189 4.92 11.69 -11.13
C PHE A 189 6.07 12.67 -11.31
N GLY A 190 6.28 13.10 -12.57
CA GLY A 190 7.26 14.13 -12.91
C GLY A 190 6.64 15.52 -12.92
N GLY A 191 7.36 16.52 -12.39
CA GLY A 191 6.93 17.92 -12.43
C GLY A 191 5.59 18.15 -11.72
N ASP A 192 4.68 18.84 -12.39
CA ASP A 192 3.37 19.25 -11.85
C ASP A 192 2.27 18.17 -12.00
N GLN A 193 2.62 16.96 -12.44
CA GLN A 193 1.66 15.86 -12.54
C GLN A 193 1.18 15.42 -11.15
N THR A 194 -0.14 15.28 -10.99
CA THR A 194 -0.78 14.83 -9.75
C THR A 194 -1.62 13.58 -9.95
N GLN A 195 -1.84 13.16 -11.20
CA GLN A 195 -2.68 12.02 -11.56
C GLN A 195 -2.19 11.37 -12.86
N GLY A 196 -2.48 10.09 -13.01
CA GLY A 196 -2.18 9.31 -14.21
C GLY A 196 -3.35 8.39 -14.58
N VAL A 197 -3.31 7.88 -15.82
CA VAL A 197 -4.29 6.93 -16.32
C VAL A 197 -3.57 5.67 -16.80
N THR A 198 -4.13 4.51 -16.49
CA THR A 198 -3.63 3.22 -16.96
C THR A 198 -4.75 2.41 -17.60
N SER A 199 -4.43 1.76 -18.73
CA SER A 199 -5.33 0.77 -19.32
C SER A 199 -5.30 -0.57 -18.59
N ARG A 200 -4.27 -0.82 -17.76
CA ARG A 200 -4.13 -2.04 -16.97
C ARG A 200 -4.24 -1.69 -15.47
N VAL A 201 -5.39 -1.99 -14.89
CA VAL A 201 -5.61 -1.87 -13.44
C VAL A 201 -4.94 -3.06 -12.76
N VAL A 202 -4.03 -2.77 -11.81
CA VAL A 202 -3.27 -3.76 -11.03
C VAL A 202 -3.26 -3.36 -9.57
N GLY A 203 -3.12 -4.33 -8.68
CA GLY A 203 -3.14 -4.13 -7.22
C GLY A 203 -4.12 -5.10 -6.56
N THR A 204 -4.54 -4.82 -5.34
CA THR A 204 -5.35 -5.72 -4.52
C THR A 204 -6.79 -5.20 -4.42
N TYR A 205 -7.75 -5.98 -4.93
CA TYR A 205 -9.16 -5.64 -4.84
C TYR A 205 -9.59 -5.49 -3.38
N GLY A 206 -10.47 -4.52 -3.12
CA GLY A 206 -10.88 -4.14 -1.76
C GLY A 206 -10.09 -2.97 -1.17
N TYR A 207 -8.83 -2.77 -1.59
CA TYR A 207 -8.02 -1.60 -1.22
C TYR A 207 -7.95 -0.55 -2.34
N MET A 208 -8.27 -0.93 -3.57
CA MET A 208 -8.23 -0.02 -4.72
C MET A 208 -9.33 1.03 -4.63
N ALA A 209 -9.00 2.28 -4.94
CA ALA A 209 -9.96 3.37 -5.02
C ALA A 209 -10.95 3.18 -6.20
N PRO A 210 -12.21 3.63 -6.08
CA PRO A 210 -13.25 3.44 -7.11
C PRO A 210 -12.86 3.99 -8.48
N GLU A 211 -12.29 5.19 -8.54
CA GLU A 211 -11.86 5.83 -9.77
C GLU A 211 -10.74 5.06 -10.47
N TYR A 212 -9.91 4.36 -9.67
CA TYR A 212 -8.84 3.52 -10.19
C TYR A 212 -9.40 2.23 -10.78
N VAL A 213 -10.29 1.53 -10.07
CA VAL A 213 -10.92 0.29 -10.55
C VAL A 213 -11.77 0.54 -11.80
N MET A 214 -12.55 1.63 -11.83
CA MET A 214 -13.52 1.86 -12.89
C MET A 214 -12.91 2.49 -14.15
N ARG A 215 -11.91 3.33 -14.02
CA ARG A 215 -11.40 4.19 -15.10
C ARG A 215 -9.89 4.12 -15.27
N GLY A 216 -9.17 3.38 -14.43
CA GLY A 216 -7.71 3.36 -14.42
C GLY A 216 -7.06 4.66 -13.94
N ASN A 217 -7.84 5.59 -13.38
CA ASN A 217 -7.34 6.87 -12.88
C ASN A 217 -6.66 6.65 -11.53
N TYR A 218 -5.37 6.94 -11.42
CA TYR A 218 -4.62 6.82 -10.18
C TYR A 218 -3.95 8.14 -9.81
N SER A 219 -3.86 8.39 -8.52
CA SER A 219 -3.22 9.58 -7.94
C SER A 219 -2.80 9.28 -6.51
N VAL A 220 -2.16 10.24 -5.83
CA VAL A 220 -1.92 10.17 -4.38
C VAL A 220 -3.21 9.92 -3.59
N LYS A 221 -4.36 10.39 -4.10
CA LYS A 221 -5.67 10.16 -3.47
C LYS A 221 -6.15 8.71 -3.56
N SER A 222 -5.63 7.92 -4.50
CA SER A 222 -5.91 6.49 -4.56
C SER A 222 -5.21 5.74 -3.42
N ASP A 223 -3.98 6.12 -3.05
CA ASP A 223 -3.30 5.56 -1.88
C ASP A 223 -3.95 6.02 -0.56
N VAL A 224 -4.47 7.26 -0.52
CA VAL A 224 -5.25 7.74 0.64
C VAL A 224 -6.47 6.87 0.88
N PHE A 225 -7.17 6.46 -0.18
CA PHE A 225 -8.29 5.52 -0.07
C PHE A 225 -7.84 4.18 0.53
N SER A 226 -6.76 3.59 0.00
CA SER A 226 -6.19 2.33 0.51
C SER A 226 -5.76 2.45 1.97
N PHE A 227 -5.18 3.59 2.37
CA PHE A 227 -4.85 3.90 3.75
C PHE A 227 -6.10 3.93 4.64
N GLY A 228 -7.18 4.57 4.18
CA GLY A 228 -8.46 4.61 4.92
C GLY A 228 -9.00 3.21 5.19
N VAL A 229 -9.00 2.32 4.18
CA VAL A 229 -9.39 0.91 4.35
C VAL A 229 -8.54 0.23 5.43
N MET A 230 -7.22 0.38 5.37
CA MET A 230 -6.33 -0.22 6.39
C MET A 230 -6.58 0.33 7.81
N VAL A 231 -6.85 1.63 7.95
CA VAL A 231 -7.20 2.20 9.27
C VAL A 231 -8.42 1.51 9.86
N LEU A 232 -9.45 1.29 9.05
CA LEU A 232 -10.67 0.60 9.50
C LEU A 232 -10.37 -0.86 9.86
N GLU A 233 -9.56 -1.57 9.07
CA GLU A 233 -9.10 -2.93 9.42
C GLU A 233 -8.32 -2.97 10.74
N ILE A 234 -7.39 -2.03 10.95
CA ILE A 234 -6.55 -1.97 12.16
C ILE A 234 -7.39 -1.73 13.40
N VAL A 235 -8.39 -0.85 13.33
CA VAL A 235 -9.23 -0.51 14.49
C VAL A 235 -10.23 -1.63 14.79
N THR A 236 -10.83 -2.22 13.75
CA THR A 236 -11.88 -3.23 13.93
C THR A 236 -11.35 -4.66 14.09
N GLY A 237 -10.10 -4.91 13.68
CA GLY A 237 -9.54 -6.27 13.59
C GLY A 237 -10.22 -7.14 12.52
N LYS A 238 -11.08 -6.55 11.68
CA LYS A 238 -11.81 -7.24 10.62
C LYS A 238 -11.14 -7.01 9.27
N LYS A 239 -10.97 -8.07 8.50
CA LYS A 239 -10.38 -8.00 7.16
C LYS A 239 -11.44 -7.55 6.14
N ASN A 240 -11.13 -6.56 5.34
CA ASN A 240 -12.06 -6.02 4.35
C ASN A 240 -12.54 -7.08 3.33
N ASN A 241 -11.64 -7.98 2.91
CA ASN A 241 -11.97 -9.01 1.91
C ASN A 241 -12.85 -10.15 2.42
N ASP A 242 -12.94 -10.39 3.72
CA ASP A 242 -13.76 -11.46 4.28
C ASP A 242 -15.26 -11.16 4.10
N CYS A 243 -15.59 -9.89 3.92
CA CYS A 243 -16.95 -9.43 3.66
C CYS A 243 -17.46 -9.81 2.25
N TYR A 244 -16.57 -10.14 1.29
CA TYR A 244 -16.94 -10.51 -0.09
C TYR A 244 -17.15 -12.01 -0.31
N THR A 245 -16.70 -12.86 0.61
CA THR A 245 -16.74 -14.32 0.46
C THR A 245 -18.07 -14.94 0.85
N SER A 246 -18.85 -14.31 1.69
CA SER A 246 -20.22 -14.75 2.03
C SER A 246 -21.25 -13.94 1.24
N ARG A 247 -22.25 -14.63 0.67
CA ARG A 247 -23.36 -13.99 -0.09
C ARG A 247 -24.21 -12.99 0.71
N LEU A 248 -23.95 -12.84 2.00
CA LEU A 248 -24.73 -12.06 2.97
C LEU A 248 -23.89 -11.02 3.73
N SER A 249 -22.57 -10.93 3.49
CA SER A 249 -21.72 -9.99 4.23
C SER A 249 -21.58 -8.66 3.50
N GLU A 250 -21.92 -7.60 4.19
CA GLU A 250 -21.64 -6.23 3.81
C GLU A 250 -20.13 -5.98 3.79
N ASP A 251 -19.63 -5.11 2.91
CA ASP A 251 -18.22 -4.70 2.94
C ASP A 251 -17.92 -3.91 4.22
N LEU A 252 -16.66 -3.94 4.66
CA LEU A 252 -16.23 -3.28 5.89
C LEU A 252 -16.58 -1.79 5.90
N LEU A 253 -16.48 -1.12 4.76
CA LEU A 253 -16.80 0.31 4.63
C LEU A 253 -18.28 0.58 4.88
N THR A 254 -19.17 -0.24 4.32
CA THR A 254 -20.61 -0.14 4.54
C THR A 254 -20.95 -0.40 6.00
N LEU A 255 -20.40 -1.47 6.58
CA LEU A 255 -20.61 -1.81 7.99
C LEU A 255 -20.19 -0.66 8.93
N VAL A 256 -19.00 -0.10 8.73
CA VAL A 256 -18.49 1.02 9.55
C VAL A 256 -19.37 2.26 9.36
N TRP A 257 -19.81 2.54 8.12
CA TRP A 257 -20.66 3.67 7.83
C TRP A 257 -22.04 3.57 8.51
N GLU A 258 -22.66 2.38 8.49
CA GLU A 258 -23.97 2.16 9.14
C GLU A 258 -23.87 2.36 10.65
N HIS A 259 -22.86 1.79 11.29
CA HIS A 259 -22.61 2.01 12.72
C HIS A 259 -22.26 3.47 13.03
N TRP A 260 -21.53 4.16 12.13
CA TRP A 260 -21.24 5.58 12.28
C TRP A 260 -22.53 6.41 12.30
N THR A 261 -23.41 6.19 11.34
CA THR A 261 -24.69 6.93 11.23
C THR A 261 -25.67 6.60 12.35
N ALA A 262 -25.61 5.38 12.88
CA ALA A 262 -26.40 4.94 14.04
C ALA A 262 -25.83 5.42 15.39
N GLY A 263 -24.64 6.05 15.42
CA GLY A 263 -23.97 6.44 16.65
C GLY A 263 -23.36 5.29 17.46
N SER A 264 -23.26 4.09 16.88
CA SER A 264 -22.81 2.86 17.52
C SER A 264 -21.43 2.37 17.03
N VAL A 265 -20.65 3.25 16.39
CA VAL A 265 -19.35 2.89 15.78
C VAL A 265 -18.36 2.28 16.77
N SER A 266 -18.45 2.61 18.07
CA SER A 266 -17.62 2.03 19.13
C SER A 266 -17.81 0.52 19.31
N GLU A 267 -18.95 -0.04 18.89
CA GLU A 267 -19.23 -1.49 18.95
C GLU A 267 -18.40 -2.29 17.94
N LEU A 268 -17.88 -1.62 16.90
CA LEU A 268 -17.02 -2.24 15.90
C LEU A 268 -15.54 -2.31 16.29
N ILE A 269 -15.15 -1.63 17.36
CA ILE A 269 -13.75 -1.68 17.85
C ILE A 269 -13.43 -3.12 18.22
N ASP A 270 -12.22 -3.57 17.83
CA ASP A 270 -11.78 -4.94 18.06
C ASP A 270 -11.88 -5.33 19.54
N PRO A 271 -12.67 -6.34 19.89
CA PRO A 271 -12.82 -6.80 21.29
C PRO A 271 -11.50 -7.25 21.93
N CYS A 272 -10.50 -7.66 21.13
CA CYS A 272 -9.19 -8.06 21.65
C CYS A 272 -8.42 -6.90 22.32
N LEU A 273 -8.83 -5.66 22.14
CA LEU A 273 -8.22 -4.50 22.78
C LEU A 273 -8.59 -4.35 24.27
N GLY A 274 -9.65 -5.05 24.72
CA GLY A 274 -10.14 -4.93 26.11
C GLY A 274 -10.69 -3.53 26.42
N ASP A 275 -10.54 -3.09 27.67
CA ASP A 275 -11.09 -1.81 28.14
C ASP A 275 -10.02 -0.76 28.49
N GLY A 276 -8.73 -1.11 28.39
CA GLY A 276 -7.62 -0.28 28.86
C GLY A 276 -7.12 0.80 27.87
N PHE A 277 -7.96 1.27 26.92
CA PHE A 277 -7.55 2.23 25.91
C PHE A 277 -8.57 3.36 25.71
N SER A 278 -8.14 4.43 25.03
CA SER A 278 -9.01 5.55 24.67
C SER A 278 -9.96 5.17 23.53
N ARG A 279 -11.22 4.92 23.84
CA ARG A 279 -12.26 4.67 22.82
C ARG A 279 -12.46 5.88 21.91
N THR A 280 -12.27 7.08 22.44
CA THR A 280 -12.36 8.32 21.66
C THR A 280 -11.31 8.38 20.56
N ASP A 281 -10.06 7.98 20.85
CA ASP A 281 -8.99 7.95 19.85
C ASP A 281 -9.26 6.91 18.76
N ALA A 282 -9.80 5.73 19.16
CA ALA A 282 -10.17 4.70 18.21
C ALA A 282 -11.32 5.16 17.29
N GLN A 283 -12.35 5.81 17.85
CA GLN A 283 -13.44 6.41 17.06
C GLN A 283 -12.93 7.50 16.14
N ARG A 284 -11.98 8.32 16.60
CA ARG A 284 -11.34 9.36 15.78
C ARG A 284 -10.56 8.74 14.62
N CYS A 285 -9.83 7.64 14.83
CA CYS A 285 -9.18 6.92 13.75
C CYS A 285 -10.19 6.37 12.73
N MET A 286 -11.33 5.81 13.20
CA MET A 286 -12.39 5.35 12.28
C MET A 286 -12.98 6.51 11.48
N HIS A 287 -13.20 7.68 12.11
CA HIS A 287 -13.64 8.89 11.42
C HIS A 287 -12.67 9.31 10.31
N ILE A 288 -11.36 9.34 10.61
CA ILE A 288 -10.31 9.64 9.62
C ILE A 288 -10.33 8.59 8.50
N GLY A 289 -10.48 7.32 8.83
CA GLY A 289 -10.64 6.24 7.85
C GLY A 289 -11.79 6.49 6.88
N LEU A 290 -12.96 6.87 7.39
CA LEU A 290 -14.13 7.23 6.57
C LEU A 290 -13.88 8.48 5.70
N LEU A 291 -13.18 9.49 6.21
CA LEU A 291 -12.79 10.65 5.41
C LEU A 291 -11.83 10.29 4.28
N CYS A 292 -10.95 9.32 4.48
CA CYS A 292 -10.03 8.83 3.47
C CYS A 292 -10.71 7.97 2.40
N THR A 293 -11.83 7.29 2.72
CA THR A 293 -12.54 6.36 1.82
C THR A 293 -13.70 7.00 1.06
N GLN A 294 -13.76 8.34 0.98
CA GLN A 294 -14.77 9.06 0.20
C GLN A 294 -14.73 8.67 -1.29
N GLY A 295 -15.91 8.65 -1.93
CA GLY A 295 -16.04 8.32 -3.33
C GLY A 295 -15.36 9.30 -4.26
N ASP A 296 -15.51 10.61 -3.98
CA ASP A 296 -14.82 11.67 -4.72
C ASP A 296 -13.36 11.79 -4.23
N PRO A 297 -12.35 11.58 -5.09
CA PRO A 297 -10.94 11.77 -4.72
C PRO A 297 -10.62 13.17 -4.18
N ALA A 298 -11.31 14.21 -4.70
CA ALA A 298 -11.08 15.58 -4.27
C ALA A 298 -11.49 15.83 -2.80
N GLY A 299 -12.49 15.10 -2.32
CA GLY A 299 -12.94 15.17 -0.92
C GLY A 299 -11.99 14.48 0.07
N ARG A 300 -11.13 13.56 -0.37
CA ARG A 300 -10.18 12.89 0.51
C ARG A 300 -9.09 13.85 0.98
N PRO A 301 -8.70 13.83 2.27
CA PRO A 301 -7.64 14.70 2.77
C PRO A 301 -6.29 14.42 2.10
N ALA A 302 -5.34 15.37 2.13
CA ALA A 302 -3.94 15.11 1.87
C ALA A 302 -3.31 14.35 3.04
N MET A 303 -2.19 13.62 2.82
CA MET A 303 -1.59 12.84 3.91
C MET A 303 -1.01 13.72 5.02
N SER A 304 -0.50 14.91 4.72
CA SER A 304 -0.11 15.91 5.72
C SER A 304 -1.29 16.31 6.64
N SER A 305 -2.49 16.49 6.06
CA SER A 305 -3.70 16.75 6.82
C SER A 305 -4.09 15.54 7.70
N VAL A 306 -3.96 14.32 7.18
CA VAL A 306 -4.20 13.08 7.94
C VAL A 306 -3.25 12.98 9.13
N VAL A 307 -1.96 13.23 8.93
CA VAL A 307 -0.96 13.21 10.02
C VAL A 307 -1.29 14.26 11.08
N MET A 308 -1.74 15.44 10.67
CA MET A 308 -2.18 16.48 11.60
C MET A 308 -3.45 16.08 12.39
N MET A 309 -4.43 15.48 11.70
CA MET A 309 -5.67 14.98 12.32
C MET A 309 -5.40 13.86 13.33
N LEU A 310 -4.44 12.99 13.06
CA LEU A 310 -4.01 11.93 13.97
C LEU A 310 -3.22 12.52 15.16
N GLY A 311 -2.38 13.52 14.95
CA GLY A 311 -1.49 14.08 15.98
C GLY A 311 -2.13 15.08 16.92
N SER A 312 -3.39 15.52 16.70
CA SER A 312 -4.02 16.56 17.51
C SER A 312 -5.53 16.37 17.65
N ASP A 313 -5.98 16.29 18.88
CA ASP A 313 -7.43 16.18 19.21
C ASP A 313 -8.18 17.49 18.99
N THR A 314 -7.46 18.63 18.90
CA THR A 314 -8.06 19.96 18.71
C THR A 314 -8.49 20.21 17.25
N VAL A 315 -8.01 19.42 16.31
CA VAL A 315 -8.41 19.51 14.90
C VAL A 315 -9.84 18.98 14.75
N SER A 316 -10.77 19.89 14.38
CA SER A 316 -12.14 19.49 14.08
C SER A 316 -12.19 18.72 12.77
N LEU A 317 -12.87 17.57 12.77
CA LEU A 317 -13.08 16.74 11.60
C LEU A 317 -14.46 17.05 10.99
N GLN A 318 -14.52 17.14 9.66
CA GLN A 318 -15.80 17.28 8.95
C GLN A 318 -16.59 15.98 9.04
N ALA A 319 -17.92 16.06 8.97
CA ALA A 319 -18.74 14.85 8.89
C ALA A 319 -18.36 14.04 7.62
N PRO A 320 -18.10 12.75 7.74
CA PRO A 320 -17.73 11.95 6.59
C PRO A 320 -18.97 11.74 5.70
N PRO A 321 -18.83 11.85 4.37
CA PRO A 321 -19.89 11.46 3.46
C PRO A 321 -19.99 9.93 3.36
N LYS A 322 -21.11 9.44 2.84
CA LYS A 322 -21.32 8.01 2.61
C LYS A 322 -20.21 7.45 1.70
N PRO A 323 -19.49 6.38 2.10
CA PRO A 323 -18.50 5.74 1.26
C PRO A 323 -19.15 5.10 0.02
N VAL A 324 -18.36 4.93 -1.05
CA VAL A 324 -18.82 4.18 -2.22
C VAL A 324 -18.75 2.70 -1.90
N SER A 325 -19.92 2.08 -1.82
CA SER A 325 -20.04 0.62 -1.73
C SER A 325 -19.68 -0.01 -3.08
N TYR A 326 -18.82 -1.02 -3.09
CA TYR A 326 -18.55 -1.90 -4.23
C TYR A 326 -19.68 -2.94 -4.42
N ALA A 327 -20.91 -2.65 -3.97
CA ALA A 327 -22.03 -3.56 -4.14
C ALA A 327 -22.06 -4.08 -5.58
N ARG A 328 -21.91 -5.40 -5.72
CA ARG A 328 -22.16 -6.08 -6.99
C ARG A 328 -23.46 -5.54 -7.56
N ARG A 329 -23.44 -4.92 -8.73
CA ARG A 329 -24.60 -4.88 -9.60
C ARG A 329 -24.96 -6.34 -9.92
N ASN A 330 -25.85 -6.92 -9.13
CA ASN A 330 -26.61 -8.07 -9.57
C ASN A 330 -27.35 -7.60 -10.80
N GLY A 331 -26.89 -8.04 -11.97
CA GLY A 331 -27.60 -7.82 -13.22
C GLY A 331 -28.99 -8.41 -13.10
N SER A 332 -29.98 -7.57 -12.88
CA SER A 332 -31.35 -7.84 -13.32
C SER A 332 -31.30 -7.80 -14.85
N GLY A 333 -31.03 -8.96 -15.44
CA GLY A 333 -31.23 -9.18 -16.86
C GLY A 333 -32.70 -8.99 -17.19
N THR A 334 -33.06 -7.84 -17.69
CA THR A 334 -34.28 -7.72 -18.53
C THR A 334 -33.96 -8.38 -19.86
N SER A 335 -34.40 -9.64 -19.97
CA SER A 335 -34.52 -10.32 -21.27
C SER A 335 -35.56 -9.55 -22.10
N SER A 336 -35.08 -8.70 -23.01
CA SER A 336 -35.95 -8.22 -24.11
C SER A 336 -36.13 -9.38 -25.10
N THR A 337 -37.30 -10.01 -25.02
CA THR A 337 -37.83 -10.92 -26.06
C THR A 337 -37.95 -10.13 -27.34
N MET A 338 -37.08 -10.40 -28.32
CA MET A 338 -37.29 -10.01 -29.71
C MET A 338 -38.44 -10.88 -30.27
N SER A 339 -39.60 -10.30 -30.48
CA SER A 339 -40.68 -10.86 -31.29
C SER A 339 -40.21 -10.84 -32.74
N THR A 340 -40.01 -12.03 -33.31
CA THR A 340 -39.97 -12.21 -34.77
C THR A 340 -41.38 -12.08 -35.32
N ALA A 341 -41.63 -11.02 -36.09
CA ALA A 341 -42.82 -10.94 -36.95
C ALA A 341 -42.37 -11.37 -38.34
N SER A 342 -42.99 -12.49 -38.78
CA SER A 342 -42.99 -12.92 -40.19
C SER A 342 -44.02 -12.15 -40.97
N ALA A 343 -43.68 -11.57 -42.10
CA ALA A 343 -44.49 -11.43 -43.31
C ALA A 343 -43.54 -11.13 -44.49
#